data_3908ce8cc121cd82b3af1d9f5483741d
#
_entry.id   3908ce8cc121cd82b3af1d9f5483741d
#
_cell.length_a   1.000
_cell.length_b   1.000
_cell.length_c   1.000
_cell.angle_alpha   90.00
_cell.angle_beta   90.00
_cell.angle_gamma   90.00
#
_symmetry.space_group_name_H-M   'P 1'
#
loop_
_entity.id
_entity.type
_entity.pdbx_description
1 polymer ?
#
loop_
_entity_poly.entity_id
_entity_poly.type
_entity_poly.pdbx_seq_one_letter_code
_entity_poly.pdbx_strand_id
1 'polypeptide(L)'
;PYSKLFIKNLSSKTKIHSSLKIKMPKQLIFKNYSNELFREKYDLIVIALSLSGIDFIGKELKKFKIKSPILILTKGLKYEKNSKTILTLSQQLLKKNNKLNISVLKGPCLAKELARKNQTSVIVANKNIKTAKYIGKIISTKYYLIEFSKDVVGVEINSAIKNIYSMIIGSGQSLNRSSSLFQKSILEMK
;
A
#
# COMPACT_ATOMS: atom_id res chain seq x y z
N PRO A 1 2.32 -15.69 3.23
CA PRO A 1 2.99 -15.96 4.51
C PRO A 1 4.42 -16.37 4.24
N TYR A 2 5.35 -15.58 4.78
CA TYR A 2 6.76 -15.96 4.75
C TYR A 2 6.95 -17.24 5.58
N SER A 3 7.83 -18.14 5.12
CA SER A 3 8.12 -19.37 5.86
C SER A 3 8.67 -19.04 7.26
N LYS A 4 8.45 -19.94 8.21
CA LYS A 4 9.05 -19.84 9.57
C LYS A 4 10.56 -19.62 9.50
N LEU A 5 11.23 -20.22 8.51
CA LEU A 5 12.66 -20.06 8.24
C LEU A 5 13.02 -18.62 7.88
N PHE A 6 12.21 -17.95 7.05
CA PHE A 6 12.45 -16.55 6.67
C PHE A 6 12.36 -15.62 7.89
N ILE A 7 11.34 -15.81 8.75
CA ILE A 7 11.19 -15.05 9.99
C ILE A 7 12.38 -15.30 10.92
N LYS A 8 12.81 -16.57 11.07
CA LYS A 8 13.98 -16.93 11.86
C LYS A 8 15.24 -16.23 11.37
N ASN A 9 15.47 -16.18 10.05
CA ASN A 9 16.62 -15.49 9.45
C ASN A 9 16.59 -13.98 9.69
N LEU A 10 15.40 -13.32 9.57
CA LEU A 10 15.26 -11.89 9.86
C LEU A 10 15.40 -11.56 11.35
N SER A 11 15.05 -12.51 12.23
CA SER A 11 15.21 -12.37 13.69
C SER A 11 16.62 -12.71 14.17
N SER A 12 17.52 -13.14 13.30
CA SER A 12 18.93 -13.44 13.62
C SER A 12 19.70 -12.19 14.06
N LYS A 13 20.87 -12.38 14.69
CA LYS A 13 21.74 -11.26 15.14
C LYS A 13 22.09 -10.29 14.02
N THR A 14 22.21 -10.74 12.77
CA THR A 14 22.57 -9.92 11.61
C THR A 14 21.42 -9.05 11.12
N LYS A 15 20.16 -9.51 11.26
CA LYS A 15 18.95 -8.80 10.79
C LYS A 15 19.08 -8.19 9.38
N ILE A 16 19.67 -8.91 8.45
CA ILE A 16 19.85 -8.46 7.06
C ILE A 16 18.70 -8.94 6.19
N HIS A 17 18.06 -8.02 5.47
CA HIS A 17 17.04 -8.37 4.48
C HIS A 17 17.67 -9.04 3.27
N SER A 18 17.25 -10.27 2.97
CA SER A 18 17.90 -11.13 1.95
C SER A 18 17.96 -10.51 0.55
N SER A 19 16.85 -9.91 0.10
CA SER A 19 16.76 -9.33 -1.26
C SER A 19 17.32 -7.91 -1.36
N LEU A 20 17.16 -7.08 -0.33
CA LEU A 20 17.60 -5.69 -0.35
C LEU A 20 19.04 -5.52 0.15
N LYS A 21 19.59 -6.53 0.81
CA LYS A 21 20.94 -6.52 1.41
C LYS A 21 21.18 -5.36 2.39
N ILE A 22 20.11 -4.91 3.05
CA ILE A 22 20.16 -3.84 4.06
C ILE A 22 19.94 -4.40 5.46
N LYS A 23 20.57 -3.77 6.41
CA LYS A 23 20.37 -4.08 7.84
C LYS A 23 19.03 -3.52 8.30
N MET A 24 18.19 -4.37 8.89
CA MET A 24 16.91 -3.96 9.43
C MET A 24 17.09 -3.19 10.76
N PRO A 25 16.22 -2.23 11.06
CA PRO A 25 16.26 -1.51 12.33
C PRO A 25 16.18 -2.47 13.53
N LYS A 26 16.91 -2.14 14.61
CA LYS A 26 16.95 -2.98 15.82
C LYS A 26 15.58 -3.12 16.48
N GLN A 27 14.76 -2.07 16.40
CA GLN A 27 13.42 -1.98 17.00
C GLN A 27 12.38 -2.87 16.29
N LEU A 28 12.67 -3.36 15.06
CA LEU A 28 11.74 -4.23 14.35
C LEU A 28 11.62 -5.59 15.05
N ILE A 29 10.37 -5.95 15.36
CA ILE A 29 9.99 -7.22 15.95
C ILE A 29 9.30 -8.05 14.87
N PHE A 30 9.78 -9.27 14.63
CA PHE A 30 9.20 -10.21 13.69
C PHE A 30 8.40 -11.25 14.48
N LYS A 31 7.10 -11.30 14.23
CA LYS A 31 6.18 -12.28 14.86
C LYS A 31 5.51 -13.13 13.78
N ASN A 32 5.21 -14.37 14.09
CA ASN A 32 4.28 -15.16 13.30
C ASN A 32 2.87 -14.58 13.46
N TYR A 33 2.04 -14.79 12.43
CA TYR A 33 0.64 -14.41 12.52
C TYR A 33 -0.04 -15.17 13.66
N SER A 34 -0.76 -14.43 14.51
CA SER A 34 -1.68 -14.96 15.51
C SER A 34 -2.84 -13.98 15.69
N ASN A 35 -3.98 -14.49 16.16
CA ASN A 35 -5.15 -13.65 16.46
C ASN A 35 -4.91 -12.65 17.61
N GLU A 36 -3.94 -12.90 18.44
CA GLU A 36 -3.56 -12.02 19.55
C GLU A 36 -3.07 -10.67 19.08
N LEU A 37 -2.45 -10.62 17.88
CA LEU A 37 -2.00 -9.37 17.27
C LEU A 37 -3.13 -8.33 17.13
N PHE A 38 -4.37 -8.76 16.95
CA PHE A 38 -5.50 -7.83 16.81
C PHE A 38 -6.11 -7.38 18.15
N ARG A 39 -5.65 -7.91 19.27
CA ARG A 39 -6.06 -7.49 20.61
C ARG A 39 -5.19 -6.35 21.15
N GLU A 40 -4.01 -6.16 20.58
CA GLU A 40 -3.11 -5.08 20.95
C GLU A 40 -3.61 -3.73 20.37
N LYS A 41 -3.27 -2.63 21.02
CA LYS A 41 -3.50 -1.28 20.51
C LYS A 41 -2.31 -0.85 19.68
N TYR A 42 -2.57 -0.36 18.48
CA TYR A 42 -1.56 0.17 17.56
C TYR A 42 -1.89 1.60 17.17
N ASP A 43 -0.87 2.43 16.98
CA ASP A 43 -1.02 3.77 16.41
C ASP A 43 -1.39 3.70 14.92
N LEU A 44 -0.94 2.65 14.22
CA LEU A 44 -1.21 2.42 12.81
C LEU A 44 -1.10 0.92 12.50
N ILE A 45 -2.08 0.38 11.78
CA ILE A 45 -2.02 -0.97 11.21
C ILE A 45 -1.75 -0.86 9.71
N VAL A 46 -0.65 -1.44 9.24
CA VAL A 46 -0.27 -1.43 7.83
C VAL A 46 -0.58 -2.78 7.19
N ILE A 47 -1.38 -2.76 6.10
CA ILE A 47 -1.71 -3.94 5.31
C ILE A 47 -0.86 -3.94 4.04
N ALA A 48 0.12 -4.85 3.99
CA ALA A 48 1.03 -5.04 2.86
C ALA A 48 1.01 -6.51 2.43
N LEU A 49 -0.16 -6.98 2.01
CA LEU A 49 -0.41 -8.36 1.59
C LEU A 49 -0.51 -8.46 0.06
N SER A 50 -0.48 -9.70 -0.46
CA SER A 50 -0.93 -9.96 -1.82
C SER A 50 -2.42 -9.68 -1.97
N LEU A 51 -2.91 -9.51 -3.22
CA LEU A 51 -4.33 -9.28 -3.50
C LEU A 51 -5.22 -10.36 -2.88
N SER A 52 -4.81 -11.62 -2.96
CA SER A 52 -5.51 -12.76 -2.32
C SER A 52 -5.56 -12.67 -0.80
N GLY A 53 -4.59 -12.02 -0.17
CA GLY A 53 -4.56 -11.84 1.28
C GLY A 53 -5.57 -10.83 1.82
N ILE A 54 -6.13 -9.98 0.97
CA ILE A 54 -7.13 -8.97 1.36
C ILE A 54 -8.43 -9.60 1.86
N ASP A 55 -8.87 -10.68 1.23
CA ASP A 55 -10.07 -11.39 1.70
C ASP A 55 -9.87 -12.01 3.07
N PHE A 56 -8.71 -12.60 3.30
CA PHE A 56 -8.33 -13.15 4.59
C PHE A 56 -8.33 -12.06 5.67
N ILE A 57 -7.55 -10.99 5.48
CA ILE A 57 -7.45 -9.93 6.47
C ILE A 57 -8.80 -9.24 6.72
N GLY A 58 -9.64 -9.09 5.69
CA GLY A 58 -10.97 -8.52 5.85
C GLY A 58 -11.90 -9.37 6.72
N LYS A 59 -11.77 -10.70 6.69
CA LYS A 59 -12.48 -11.60 7.61
C LYS A 59 -11.97 -11.43 9.04
N GLU A 60 -10.67 -11.31 9.23
CA GLU A 60 -10.06 -11.12 10.54
C GLU A 60 -10.43 -9.76 11.14
N LEU A 61 -10.32 -8.67 10.39
CA LEU A 61 -10.70 -7.32 10.85
C LEU A 61 -12.18 -7.20 11.22
N LYS A 62 -13.05 -8.06 10.65
CA LYS A 62 -14.47 -8.12 11.05
C LYS A 62 -14.66 -8.71 12.44
N LYS A 63 -13.82 -9.67 12.86
CA LYS A 63 -13.92 -10.34 14.18
C LYS A 63 -13.53 -9.41 15.33
N PHE A 64 -12.63 -8.47 15.07
CA PHE A 64 -12.06 -7.60 16.09
C PHE A 64 -12.59 -6.18 15.98
N LYS A 65 -12.82 -5.52 17.11
CA LYS A 65 -13.25 -4.11 17.17
C LYS A 65 -12.04 -3.18 16.97
N ILE A 66 -11.47 -3.17 15.77
CA ILE A 66 -10.31 -2.37 15.44
C ILE A 66 -10.67 -0.88 15.44
N LYS A 67 -9.97 -0.11 16.27
CA LYS A 67 -10.09 1.36 16.34
C LYS A 67 -8.89 2.08 15.72
N SER A 68 -7.75 1.39 15.61
CA SER A 68 -6.54 1.94 15.01
C SER A 68 -6.77 2.29 13.54
N PRO A 69 -6.19 3.39 13.03
CA PRO A 69 -6.20 3.68 11.61
C PRO A 69 -5.49 2.57 10.83
N ILE A 70 -6.01 2.28 9.64
CA ILE A 70 -5.49 1.23 8.76
C ILE A 70 -4.92 1.90 7.51
N LEU A 71 -3.72 1.49 7.10
CA LEU A 71 -3.06 1.94 5.88
C LEU A 71 -2.87 0.75 4.93
N ILE A 72 -3.48 0.81 3.73
CA ILE A 72 -3.38 -0.24 2.70
C ILE A 72 -2.28 0.13 1.70
N LEU A 73 -1.25 -0.72 1.60
CA LEU A 73 -0.20 -0.62 0.59
C LEU A 73 -0.49 -1.50 -0.63
N THR A 74 -1.23 -2.59 -0.42
CA THR A 74 -1.59 -3.56 -1.48
C THR A 74 -2.20 -2.86 -2.68
N LYS A 75 -1.76 -3.23 -3.88
CA LYS A 75 -2.27 -2.72 -5.16
C LYS A 75 -3.22 -3.73 -5.80
N GLY A 76 -4.18 -3.23 -6.53
CA GLY A 76 -5.12 -4.04 -7.31
C GLY A 76 -6.57 -3.64 -7.12
N LEU A 77 -7.40 -4.23 -7.96
CA LEU A 77 -8.85 -4.09 -7.97
C LEU A 77 -9.45 -5.49 -7.89
N LYS A 78 -10.66 -5.60 -7.41
CA LYS A 78 -11.39 -6.86 -7.34
C LYS A 78 -12.68 -6.78 -8.14
N TYR A 79 -12.87 -7.73 -9.04
CA TYR A 79 -14.14 -7.93 -9.72
C TYR A 79 -15.09 -8.74 -8.82
N GLU A 80 -16.26 -8.19 -8.55
CA GLU A 80 -17.33 -8.84 -7.79
C GLU A 80 -18.38 -9.40 -8.75
N LYS A 81 -18.41 -10.73 -8.86
CA LYS A 81 -19.25 -11.43 -9.86
C LYS A 81 -20.75 -11.16 -9.69
N ASN A 82 -21.24 -11.12 -8.44
CA ASN A 82 -22.67 -10.98 -8.15
C ASN A 82 -23.22 -9.60 -8.55
N SER A 83 -22.48 -8.56 -8.31
CA SER A 83 -22.87 -7.18 -8.66
C SER A 83 -22.33 -6.72 -10.01
N LYS A 84 -21.51 -7.54 -10.68
CA LYS A 84 -20.79 -7.21 -11.93
C LYS A 84 -20.02 -5.88 -11.82
N THR A 85 -19.48 -5.56 -10.64
CA THR A 85 -18.78 -4.31 -10.35
C THR A 85 -17.32 -4.53 -10.03
N ILE A 86 -16.50 -3.52 -10.31
CA ILE A 86 -15.10 -3.49 -9.87
C ILE A 86 -15.04 -2.69 -8.56
N LEU A 87 -14.43 -3.27 -7.54
CA LEU A 87 -14.21 -2.63 -6.25
C LEU A 87 -12.74 -2.35 -6.02
N THR A 88 -12.45 -1.23 -5.40
CA THR A 88 -11.13 -0.99 -4.80
C THR A 88 -10.98 -1.83 -3.52
N LEU A 89 -9.74 -1.99 -3.05
CA LEU A 89 -9.47 -2.78 -1.85
C LEU A 89 -10.05 -2.13 -0.58
N SER A 90 -10.04 -0.80 -0.51
CA SER A 90 -10.67 -0.06 0.57
C SER A 90 -12.19 -0.28 0.59
N GLN A 91 -12.85 -0.20 -0.57
CA GLN A 91 -14.29 -0.49 -0.68
C GLN A 91 -14.62 -1.92 -0.26
N GLN A 92 -13.79 -2.89 -0.66
CA GLN A 92 -13.96 -4.29 -0.29
C GLN A 92 -13.88 -4.52 1.23
N LEU A 93 -12.93 -3.88 1.91
CA LEU A 93 -12.82 -3.97 3.36
C LEU A 93 -13.96 -3.24 4.07
N LEU A 94 -14.38 -2.07 3.58
CA LEU A 94 -15.50 -1.30 4.13
C LEU A 94 -16.84 -2.03 3.97
N LYS A 95 -17.06 -2.79 2.89
CA LYS A 95 -18.23 -3.68 2.77
C LYS A 95 -18.30 -4.73 3.89
N LYS A 96 -17.15 -5.19 4.39
CA LYS A 96 -17.10 -6.18 5.48
C LYS A 96 -17.25 -5.54 6.86
N ASN A 97 -16.71 -4.34 7.03
CA ASN A 97 -16.82 -3.55 8.26
C ASN A 97 -16.73 -2.06 7.93
N ASN A 98 -17.86 -1.37 7.91
CA ASN A 98 -17.98 0.04 7.54
C ASN A 98 -17.43 1.02 8.61
N LYS A 99 -17.08 0.53 9.81
CA LYS A 99 -16.51 1.32 10.90
C LYS A 99 -14.99 1.47 10.82
N LEU A 100 -14.33 0.80 9.87
CA LEU A 100 -12.89 0.87 9.71
C LEU A 100 -12.45 2.25 9.23
N ASN A 101 -11.42 2.81 9.85
CA ASN A 101 -10.76 4.04 9.39
C ASN A 101 -9.64 3.65 8.41
N ILE A 102 -9.97 3.61 7.12
CA ILE A 102 -9.07 3.11 6.07
C ILE A 102 -8.43 4.27 5.33
N SER A 103 -7.12 4.22 5.24
CA SER A 103 -6.29 5.04 4.36
C SER A 103 -5.59 4.14 3.34
N VAL A 104 -5.21 4.71 2.21
CA VAL A 104 -4.39 4.04 1.20
C VAL A 104 -3.12 4.82 0.97
N LEU A 105 -2.01 4.11 0.73
CA LEU A 105 -0.74 4.70 0.33
C LEU A 105 -0.40 4.16 -1.05
N LYS A 106 -0.22 5.08 -2.00
CA LYS A 106 0.10 4.77 -3.40
C LYS A 106 1.15 5.74 -3.93
N GLY A 107 1.84 5.32 -4.97
CA GLY A 107 2.85 6.14 -5.64
C GLY A 107 3.93 5.29 -6.30
N PRO A 108 4.84 5.94 -7.04
CA PRO A 108 6.03 5.32 -7.62
C PRO A 108 7.07 5.12 -6.51
N CYS A 109 7.09 3.93 -5.92
CA CYS A 109 8.04 3.59 -4.87
C CYS A 109 8.66 2.23 -5.16
N LEU A 110 9.95 2.23 -5.51
CA LEU A 110 10.74 1.02 -5.70
C LEU A 110 11.51 0.71 -4.41
N ALA A 111 11.36 -0.51 -3.91
CA ALA A 111 11.97 -0.91 -2.64
C ALA A 111 13.50 -0.73 -2.61
N LYS A 112 14.18 -0.96 -3.74
CA LYS A 112 15.64 -0.75 -3.85
C LYS A 112 16.02 0.72 -3.77
N GLU A 113 15.24 1.62 -4.36
CA GLU A 113 15.48 3.07 -4.32
C GLU A 113 15.23 3.60 -2.91
N LEU A 114 14.12 3.19 -2.29
CA LEU A 114 13.83 3.56 -0.92
C LEU A 114 14.90 3.06 0.05
N ALA A 115 15.42 1.84 -0.15
CA ALA A 115 16.51 1.27 0.65
C ALA A 115 17.82 2.08 0.52
N ARG A 116 18.05 2.72 -0.64
CA ARG A 116 19.17 3.65 -0.90
C ARG A 116 18.90 5.07 -0.44
N LYS A 117 17.73 5.33 0.14
CA LYS A 117 17.26 6.68 0.57
C LYS A 117 17.11 7.67 -0.60
N ASN A 118 16.84 7.16 -1.81
CA ASN A 118 16.50 8.03 -2.93
C ASN A 118 15.17 8.73 -2.66
N GLN A 119 15.10 9.99 -3.06
CA GLN A 119 13.88 10.76 -2.87
C GLN A 119 12.71 10.14 -3.61
N THR A 120 11.62 9.94 -2.89
CA THR A 120 10.40 9.28 -3.38
C THR A 120 9.19 10.04 -2.86
N SER A 121 8.24 10.36 -3.73
CA SER A 121 6.95 10.95 -3.34
C SER A 121 5.84 9.92 -3.47
N VAL A 122 4.97 9.88 -2.46
CA VAL A 122 3.79 9.01 -2.42
C VAL A 122 2.59 9.77 -1.88
N ILE A 123 1.39 9.27 -2.16
CA ILE A 123 0.13 9.87 -1.70
C ILE A 123 -0.48 9.00 -0.61
N VAL A 124 -0.84 9.62 0.51
CA VAL A 124 -1.72 9.03 1.52
C VAL A 124 -3.11 9.61 1.33
N ALA A 125 -4.09 8.77 1.00
CA ALA A 125 -5.46 9.19 0.86
C ALA A 125 -6.35 8.62 1.97
N ASN A 126 -7.21 9.49 2.54
CA ASN A 126 -8.26 9.13 3.49
C ASN A 126 -9.41 10.14 3.36
N LYS A 127 -10.66 9.70 3.48
CA LYS A 127 -11.84 10.59 3.48
C LYS A 127 -11.70 11.72 4.51
N ASN A 128 -11.08 11.43 5.66
CA ASN A 128 -10.71 12.43 6.66
C ASN A 128 -9.25 12.85 6.48
N ILE A 129 -9.05 14.06 5.96
CA ILE A 129 -7.70 14.59 5.68
C ILE A 129 -6.83 14.69 6.95
N LYS A 130 -7.42 14.86 8.14
CA LYS A 130 -6.68 14.86 9.40
C LYS A 130 -6.03 13.51 9.68
N THR A 131 -6.74 12.41 9.38
CA THR A 131 -6.18 11.05 9.46
C THR A 131 -5.04 10.85 8.46
N ALA A 132 -5.20 11.30 7.22
CA ALA A 132 -4.13 11.21 6.22
C ALA A 132 -2.86 11.95 6.68
N LYS A 133 -3.02 13.18 7.19
CA LYS A 133 -1.90 13.98 7.75
C LYS A 133 -1.26 13.33 8.98
N TYR A 134 -2.05 12.74 9.88
CA TYR A 134 -1.55 12.00 11.03
C TYR A 134 -0.67 10.82 10.59
N ILE A 135 -1.15 10.02 9.63
CA ILE A 135 -0.36 8.90 9.08
C ILE A 135 0.90 9.41 8.39
N GLY A 136 0.79 10.48 7.60
CA GLY A 136 1.94 11.11 6.95
C GLY A 136 3.03 11.50 7.94
N LYS A 137 2.66 12.07 9.09
CA LYS A 137 3.61 12.39 10.18
C LYS A 137 4.37 11.16 10.70
N ILE A 138 3.72 9.99 10.77
CA ILE A 138 4.32 8.75 11.27
C ILE A 138 5.34 8.19 10.28
N ILE A 139 5.06 8.30 8.95
CA ILE A 139 5.82 7.57 7.92
C ILE A 139 6.75 8.46 7.09
N SER A 140 6.62 9.80 7.14
CA SER A 140 7.46 10.69 6.35
C SER A 140 8.91 10.71 6.83
N THR A 141 9.82 10.92 5.89
CA THR A 141 11.26 11.12 6.16
C THR A 141 11.81 12.20 5.21
N LYS A 142 13.07 12.57 5.34
CA LYS A 142 13.73 13.54 4.45
C LYS A 142 13.72 13.09 2.97
N TYR A 143 13.62 11.81 2.71
CA TYR A 143 13.63 11.21 1.36
C TYR A 143 12.32 10.50 1.00
N TYR A 144 11.35 10.39 1.93
CA TYR A 144 10.04 9.81 1.69
C TYR A 144 8.98 10.88 1.89
N LEU A 145 8.64 11.57 0.81
CA LEU A 145 7.74 12.71 0.80
C LEU A 145 6.29 12.24 0.70
N ILE A 146 5.40 12.85 1.47
CA ILE A 146 4.00 12.46 1.54
C ILE A 146 3.11 13.59 1.06
N GLU A 147 2.32 13.31 0.04
CA GLU A 147 1.21 14.13 -0.40
C GLU A 147 -0.11 13.59 0.17
N PHE A 148 -1.16 14.41 0.18
CA PHE A 148 -2.41 14.04 0.82
C PHE A 148 -3.59 14.23 -0.12
N SER A 149 -4.54 13.29 -0.09
CA SER A 149 -5.79 13.34 -0.84
C SER A 149 -6.99 12.91 0.03
N LYS A 150 -8.16 13.41 -0.31
CA LYS A 150 -9.44 12.87 0.20
C LYS A 150 -10.02 11.80 -0.72
N ASP A 151 -9.58 11.76 -1.97
CA ASP A 151 -10.05 10.82 -2.98
C ASP A 151 -9.31 9.47 -2.85
N VAL A 152 -9.85 8.62 -1.99
CA VAL A 152 -9.33 7.28 -1.76
C VAL A 152 -9.50 6.40 -2.99
N VAL A 153 -10.65 6.52 -3.66
CA VAL A 153 -11.01 5.67 -4.81
C VAL A 153 -10.16 5.99 -6.01
N GLY A 154 -10.04 7.27 -6.38
CA GLY A 154 -9.21 7.70 -7.50
C GLY A 154 -7.74 7.33 -7.31
N VAL A 155 -7.20 7.51 -6.10
CA VAL A 155 -5.81 7.12 -5.78
C VAL A 155 -5.60 5.60 -5.91
N GLU A 156 -6.58 4.76 -5.54
CA GLU A 156 -6.48 3.31 -5.73
C GLU A 156 -6.57 2.91 -7.19
N ILE A 157 -7.52 3.48 -7.94
CA ILE A 157 -7.72 3.19 -9.36
C ILE A 157 -6.47 3.58 -10.16
N ASN A 158 -5.99 4.82 -10.02
CA ASN A 158 -4.80 5.29 -10.71
C ASN A 158 -3.57 4.42 -10.41
N SER A 159 -3.41 3.97 -9.17
CA SER A 159 -2.34 3.05 -8.82
C SER A 159 -2.47 1.66 -9.48
N ALA A 160 -3.68 1.19 -9.73
CA ALA A 160 -3.91 -0.10 -10.38
C ALA A 160 -3.62 -0.04 -11.88
N ILE A 161 -4.03 1.04 -12.56
CA ILE A 161 -3.91 1.18 -14.02
C ILE A 161 -2.57 1.80 -14.48
N LYS A 162 -1.76 2.33 -13.58
CA LYS A 162 -0.49 3.02 -13.93
C LYS A 162 0.43 2.22 -14.84
N ASN A 163 0.44 0.89 -14.73
CA ASN A 163 1.30 0.05 -15.57
C ASN A 163 0.85 0.04 -17.04
N ILE A 164 -0.45 0.21 -17.30
CA ILE A 164 -0.99 0.35 -18.66
C ILE A 164 -0.42 1.61 -19.31
N TYR A 165 -0.45 2.74 -18.59
CA TYR A 165 0.12 4.00 -19.08
C TYR A 165 1.64 3.89 -19.28
N SER A 166 2.35 3.20 -18.38
CA SER A 166 3.79 2.96 -18.54
C SER A 166 4.11 2.15 -19.80
N MET A 167 3.27 1.17 -20.13
CA MET A 167 3.42 0.39 -21.37
C MET A 167 3.16 1.23 -22.61
N ILE A 168 2.11 2.06 -22.61
CA ILE A 168 1.78 2.98 -23.72
C ILE A 168 2.94 3.96 -23.95
N ILE A 169 3.46 4.58 -22.89
CA ILE A 169 4.58 5.51 -22.96
C ILE A 169 5.83 4.81 -23.49
N GLY A 170 6.15 3.63 -22.96
CA GLY A 170 7.30 2.84 -23.39
C GLY A 170 7.23 2.42 -24.86
N SER A 171 6.05 2.03 -25.34
CA SER A 171 5.82 1.76 -26.77
C SER A 171 5.99 3.02 -27.63
N GLY A 172 5.56 4.18 -27.12
CA GLY A 172 5.73 5.45 -27.82
C GLY A 172 7.18 5.90 -27.91
N GLN A 173 8.03 5.55 -26.96
CA GLN A 173 9.45 5.85 -27.01
C GLN A 173 10.13 5.18 -28.19
N SER A 174 9.80 3.93 -28.48
CA SER A 174 10.32 3.21 -29.64
C SER A 174 9.86 3.82 -31.00
N LEU A 175 8.74 4.54 -31.01
CA LEU A 175 8.17 5.22 -32.17
C LEU A 175 8.50 6.71 -32.23
N ASN A 176 9.40 7.22 -31.38
CA ASN A 176 9.71 8.65 -31.22
C ASN A 176 8.48 9.55 -30.96
N ARG A 177 7.43 9.00 -30.35
CA ARG A 177 6.16 9.69 -30.00
C ARG A 177 5.87 9.76 -28.51
N SER A 178 6.88 9.57 -27.68
CA SER A 178 6.72 9.47 -26.23
C SER A 178 6.10 10.72 -25.58
N SER A 179 6.44 11.92 -26.05
CA SER A 179 5.93 13.17 -25.46
C SER A 179 4.42 13.32 -25.63
N SER A 180 3.88 13.04 -26.81
CA SER A 180 2.44 13.15 -27.08
C SER A 180 1.64 12.07 -26.31
N LEU A 181 2.18 10.86 -26.21
CA LEU A 181 1.56 9.77 -25.45
C LEU A 181 1.59 10.05 -23.96
N PHE A 182 2.67 10.64 -23.44
CA PHE A 182 2.77 11.06 -22.06
C PHE A 182 1.72 12.12 -21.70
N GLN A 183 1.58 13.17 -22.53
CA GLN A 183 0.57 14.20 -22.33
C GLN A 183 -0.85 13.64 -22.37
N LYS A 184 -1.17 12.79 -23.35
CA LYS A 184 -2.47 12.12 -23.44
C LYS A 184 -2.74 11.27 -22.19
N SER A 185 -1.76 10.49 -21.74
CA SER A 185 -1.91 9.66 -20.53
C SER A 185 -2.19 10.49 -19.28
N ILE A 186 -1.61 11.68 -19.13
CA ILE A 186 -1.91 12.59 -18.03
C ILE A 186 -3.35 13.12 -18.12
N LEU A 187 -3.82 13.48 -19.31
CA LEU A 187 -5.18 13.96 -19.53
C LEU A 187 -6.23 12.89 -19.20
N GLU A 188 -5.97 11.65 -19.55
CA GLU A 188 -6.86 10.50 -19.28
C GLU A 188 -6.90 10.11 -17.80
N MET A 189 -5.91 10.52 -16.99
CA MET A 189 -5.85 10.23 -15.55
C MET A 189 -6.55 11.28 -14.69
N LYS A 190 -7.03 12.38 -15.26
CA LYS A 190 -7.79 13.43 -14.54
C LYS A 190 -9.27 13.10 -14.49
#